data_23072ceb3c9eeebecfa91a5e8e83a810
#
_entry.id   23072ceb3c9eeebecfa91a5e8e83a810
#
_cell.length_a   1.000
_cell.length_b   1.000
_cell.length_c   1.000
_cell.angle_alpha   90.00
_cell.angle_beta   90.00
_cell.angle_gamma   90.00
#
_symmetry.space_group_name_H-M   'P 1'
#
loop_
_entity.id
_entity.type
_entity.pdbx_description
1 polymer ?
#
loop_
_entity_poly.entity_id
_entity_poly.type
_entity_poly.pdbx_seq_one_letter_code
_entity_poly.pdbx_strand_id
1 'polypeptide(L)'
;MKVAVATLGCKVNQFDSALLAERLRSEGFTVVPFGEGADVCIINTCTVTARTDYQSRQLVRRARRYCPYAGIVVTGCYAQVAPAELAEMPGVAAVVGNAEKDALPGFLDRILDERGKIIVGDIRRCDSLPSGTADVFPGRTRAILKVQDGCDAFCTYCIVPFSRGRSRSLPPSDVLRQAARFAESGYREVVLTGIHLGSYGSDLEPPASLAGLLAGFDDIDGVERVRLSSIEPMEVTPELISRMASSEKLCRHLHVPLQSGDDRILKLMGRNYTGDQFRLLVKGLTEAVPDIAVGVDVMTGFPGEGEEEFRRTAALIEELPLAYLHVFPYSRRGEAQIGRAHV
;
A
#
# COMPACT_ATOMS: atom_id res chain seq x y z
N MET A 1 -7.56 -8.44 -27.73
CA MET A 1 -8.37 -8.89 -26.57
C MET A 1 -8.64 -7.69 -25.65
N LYS A 2 -9.87 -7.56 -25.13
CA LYS A 2 -10.28 -6.49 -24.20
C LYS A 2 -10.06 -6.95 -22.77
N VAL A 3 -9.35 -6.17 -21.96
CA VAL A 3 -9.02 -6.48 -20.57
C VAL A 3 -9.53 -5.37 -19.66
N ALA A 4 -10.27 -5.75 -18.62
CA ALA A 4 -10.68 -4.82 -17.56
C ALA A 4 -9.86 -5.09 -16.29
N VAL A 5 -9.38 -4.02 -15.65
CA VAL A 5 -8.66 -4.10 -14.37
C VAL A 5 -9.50 -3.47 -13.28
N ALA A 6 -9.80 -4.24 -12.23
CA ALA A 6 -10.49 -3.76 -11.04
C ALA A 6 -9.59 -3.86 -9.81
N THR A 7 -9.61 -2.83 -8.95
CA THR A 7 -8.68 -2.71 -7.82
C THR A 7 -9.41 -2.53 -6.51
N LEU A 8 -8.99 -3.30 -5.51
CA LEU A 8 -9.30 -3.08 -4.10
C LEU A 8 -8.04 -2.76 -3.31
N GLY A 9 -8.19 -1.97 -2.23
CA GLY A 9 -7.15 -1.75 -1.24
C GLY A 9 -6.44 -0.39 -1.33
N CYS A 10 -5.15 -0.40 -0.97
CA CYS A 10 -4.36 0.80 -0.71
C CYS A 10 -3.83 1.50 -1.98
N LYS A 11 -3.13 2.61 -1.78
CA LYS A 11 -2.46 3.38 -2.85
C LYS A 11 -1.44 2.53 -3.62
N VAL A 12 -0.74 1.61 -2.93
CA VAL A 12 0.21 0.67 -3.57
C VAL A 12 -0.52 -0.23 -4.57
N ASN A 13 -1.66 -0.83 -4.21
CA ASN A 13 -2.47 -1.61 -5.15
C ASN A 13 -2.97 -0.78 -6.34
N GLN A 14 -3.29 0.49 -6.11
CA GLN A 14 -3.73 1.40 -7.18
C GLN A 14 -2.59 1.68 -8.18
N PHE A 15 -1.38 1.92 -7.68
CA PHE A 15 -0.19 2.06 -8.52
C PHE A 15 0.08 0.76 -9.31
N ASP A 16 0.07 -0.38 -8.62
CA ASP A 16 0.29 -1.68 -9.25
C ASP A 16 -0.70 -1.94 -10.41
N SER A 17 -1.97 -1.56 -10.23
CA SER A 17 -2.98 -1.72 -11.28
C SER A 17 -2.80 -0.76 -12.43
N ALA A 18 -2.36 0.47 -12.18
CA ALA A 18 -2.05 1.44 -13.24
C ALA A 18 -0.86 0.95 -14.08
N LEU A 19 0.21 0.47 -13.42
CA LEU A 19 1.37 -0.12 -14.09
C LEU A 19 0.99 -1.37 -14.90
N LEU A 20 0.17 -2.24 -14.34
CA LEU A 20 -0.32 -3.43 -15.04
C LEU A 20 -1.14 -3.03 -16.28
N ALA A 21 -2.02 -2.03 -16.17
CA ALA A 21 -2.80 -1.55 -17.29
C ALA A 21 -1.92 -0.98 -18.41
N GLU A 22 -0.83 -0.28 -18.06
CA GLU A 22 0.11 0.24 -19.05
C GLU A 22 0.86 -0.88 -19.78
N ARG A 23 1.33 -1.88 -19.02
CA ARG A 23 1.99 -3.07 -19.61
C ARG A 23 1.03 -3.87 -20.50
N LEU A 24 -0.24 -4.00 -20.12
CA LEU A 24 -1.23 -4.62 -20.99
C LEU A 24 -1.38 -3.87 -22.33
N ARG A 25 -1.40 -2.52 -22.31
CA ARG A 25 -1.45 -1.73 -23.54
C ARG A 25 -0.20 -1.91 -24.39
N SER A 26 1.00 -1.94 -23.78
CA SER A 26 2.25 -2.14 -24.52
C SER A 26 2.35 -3.54 -25.16
N GLU A 27 1.68 -4.54 -24.60
CA GLU A 27 1.56 -5.90 -25.16
C GLU A 27 0.38 -6.03 -26.15
N GLY A 28 -0.28 -4.92 -26.53
CA GLY A 28 -1.32 -4.90 -27.53
C GLY A 28 -2.74 -5.22 -27.05
N PHE A 29 -2.97 -5.31 -25.73
CA PHE A 29 -4.32 -5.46 -25.18
C PHE A 29 -5.07 -4.12 -25.14
N THR A 30 -6.38 -4.17 -25.35
CA THR A 30 -7.26 -3.02 -25.18
C THR A 30 -7.78 -2.96 -23.75
N VAL A 31 -7.28 -2.03 -22.94
CA VAL A 31 -7.76 -1.85 -21.56
C VAL A 31 -9.08 -1.05 -21.58
N VAL A 32 -10.14 -1.67 -21.04
CA VAL A 32 -11.49 -1.10 -20.98
C VAL A 32 -11.94 -0.89 -19.54
N PRO A 33 -12.90 0.02 -19.26
CA PRO A 33 -13.51 0.16 -17.95
C PRO A 33 -14.15 -1.14 -17.44
N PHE A 34 -14.09 -1.35 -16.12
CA PHE A 34 -14.70 -2.51 -15.49
C PHE A 34 -16.22 -2.53 -15.67
N GLY A 35 -16.75 -3.57 -16.28
CA GLY A 35 -18.18 -3.71 -16.60
C GLY A 35 -18.54 -3.41 -18.07
N GLU A 36 -17.58 -3.05 -18.92
CA GLU A 36 -17.79 -2.72 -20.34
C GLU A 36 -17.36 -3.85 -21.29
N GLY A 37 -17.90 -5.05 -21.11
CA GLY A 37 -17.75 -6.14 -22.10
C GLY A 37 -16.29 -6.55 -22.34
N ALA A 38 -15.56 -6.86 -21.28
CA ALA A 38 -14.19 -7.38 -21.35
C ALA A 38 -14.17 -8.89 -21.67
N ASP A 39 -13.12 -9.31 -22.38
CA ASP A 39 -12.80 -10.74 -22.58
C ASP A 39 -12.11 -11.32 -21.34
N VAL A 40 -11.37 -10.46 -20.59
CA VAL A 40 -10.68 -10.80 -19.35
C VAL A 40 -10.92 -9.74 -18.29
N CYS A 41 -11.21 -10.16 -17.06
CA CYS A 41 -11.28 -9.31 -15.90
C CYS A 41 -10.12 -9.62 -14.93
N ILE A 42 -9.17 -8.70 -14.75
CA ILE A 42 -8.10 -8.83 -13.77
C ILE A 42 -8.54 -8.11 -12.49
N ILE A 43 -8.50 -8.82 -11.36
CA ILE A 43 -8.93 -8.30 -10.06
C ILE A 43 -7.72 -8.23 -9.13
N ASN A 44 -7.24 -7.02 -8.86
CA ASN A 44 -6.18 -6.76 -7.90
C ASN A 44 -6.77 -6.61 -6.49
N THR A 45 -6.51 -7.60 -5.64
CA THR A 45 -7.18 -7.82 -4.36
C THR A 45 -6.39 -7.29 -3.17
N CYS A 46 -7.10 -7.05 -2.07
CA CYS A 46 -6.56 -6.67 -0.76
C CYS A 46 -6.96 -7.70 0.30
N THR A 47 -6.15 -7.84 1.37
CA THR A 47 -6.36 -8.81 2.44
C THR A 47 -5.98 -8.28 3.84
N VAL A 48 -5.90 -6.96 4.02
CA VAL A 48 -5.51 -6.38 5.33
C VAL A 48 -6.51 -6.68 6.45
N THR A 49 -7.78 -6.93 6.12
CA THR A 49 -8.83 -7.33 7.07
C THR A 49 -9.71 -8.43 6.47
N ALA A 50 -10.42 -9.20 7.31
CA ALA A 50 -11.41 -10.17 6.86
C ALA A 50 -12.54 -9.51 6.02
N ARG A 51 -12.87 -8.24 6.31
CA ARG A 51 -13.82 -7.45 5.52
C ARG A 51 -13.29 -7.23 4.09
N THR A 52 -12.01 -6.95 3.93
CA THR A 52 -11.42 -6.75 2.59
C THR A 52 -11.34 -8.05 1.80
N ASP A 53 -11.15 -9.20 2.46
CA ASP A 53 -11.26 -10.52 1.81
C ASP A 53 -12.68 -10.74 1.27
N TYR A 54 -13.68 -10.47 2.12
CA TYR A 54 -15.08 -10.55 1.69
C TYR A 54 -15.36 -9.63 0.49
N GLN A 55 -14.90 -8.38 0.53
CA GLN A 55 -15.04 -7.43 -0.58
C GLN A 55 -14.33 -7.91 -1.86
N SER A 56 -13.16 -8.51 -1.72
CA SER A 56 -12.41 -9.11 -2.83
C SER A 56 -13.22 -10.21 -3.50
N ARG A 57 -13.80 -11.14 -2.70
CA ARG A 57 -14.68 -12.20 -3.23
C ARG A 57 -15.96 -11.65 -3.87
N GLN A 58 -16.54 -10.58 -3.31
CA GLN A 58 -17.70 -9.91 -3.92
C GLN A 58 -17.34 -9.28 -5.28
N LEU A 59 -16.14 -8.71 -5.40
CA LEU A 59 -15.68 -8.15 -6.67
C LEU A 59 -15.49 -9.22 -7.75
N VAL A 60 -14.97 -10.40 -7.39
CA VAL A 60 -14.90 -11.57 -8.30
C VAL A 60 -16.31 -11.98 -8.76
N ARG A 61 -17.27 -12.11 -7.83
CA ARG A 61 -18.67 -12.44 -8.17
C ARG A 61 -19.31 -11.36 -9.05
N ARG A 62 -18.97 -10.08 -8.83
CA ARG A 62 -19.45 -8.95 -9.62
C ARG A 62 -18.86 -8.98 -11.04
N ALA A 63 -17.58 -9.29 -11.20
CA ALA A 63 -16.93 -9.46 -12.49
C ALA A 63 -17.65 -10.54 -13.32
N ARG A 64 -17.95 -11.70 -12.72
CA ARG A 64 -18.68 -12.77 -13.39
C ARG A 64 -20.09 -12.35 -13.84
N ARG A 65 -20.79 -11.51 -13.05
CA ARG A 65 -22.13 -11.03 -13.44
C ARG A 65 -22.09 -10.04 -14.60
N TYR A 66 -21.10 -9.14 -14.62
CA TYR A 66 -20.97 -8.13 -15.66
C TYR A 66 -20.37 -8.65 -16.96
N CYS A 67 -19.47 -9.62 -16.86
CA CYS A 67 -18.79 -10.23 -18.00
C CYS A 67 -18.87 -11.77 -17.86
N PRO A 68 -20.03 -12.39 -18.10
CA PRO A 68 -20.27 -13.82 -17.81
C PRO A 68 -19.38 -14.78 -18.62
N TYR A 69 -18.83 -14.30 -19.74
CA TYR A 69 -17.96 -15.08 -20.62
C TYR A 69 -16.48 -14.73 -20.44
N ALA A 70 -16.15 -13.69 -19.66
CA ALA A 70 -14.78 -13.28 -19.43
C ALA A 70 -14.02 -14.30 -18.55
N GLY A 71 -12.76 -14.52 -18.88
CA GLY A 71 -11.82 -15.15 -17.96
C GLY A 71 -11.53 -14.24 -16.78
N ILE A 72 -11.66 -14.71 -15.54
CA ILE A 72 -11.34 -13.92 -14.35
C ILE A 72 -9.96 -14.32 -13.85
N VAL A 73 -9.04 -13.34 -13.81
CA VAL A 73 -7.70 -13.50 -13.23
C VAL A 73 -7.65 -12.70 -11.92
N VAL A 74 -7.30 -13.36 -10.83
CA VAL A 74 -7.22 -12.73 -9.51
C VAL A 74 -5.75 -12.57 -9.13
N THR A 75 -5.37 -11.37 -8.71
CA THR A 75 -4.00 -11.03 -8.24
C THR A 75 -4.05 -10.17 -6.99
N GLY A 76 -2.89 -9.77 -6.46
CA GLY A 76 -2.79 -8.88 -5.30
C GLY A 76 -2.60 -9.63 -3.98
N CYS A 77 -2.79 -8.90 -2.87
CA CYS A 77 -2.43 -9.42 -1.54
C CYS A 77 -3.22 -10.66 -1.12
N TYR A 78 -4.52 -10.74 -1.46
CA TYR A 78 -5.33 -11.91 -1.14
C TYR A 78 -4.94 -13.12 -2.00
N ALA A 79 -4.67 -12.89 -3.28
CA ALA A 79 -4.16 -13.93 -4.18
C ALA A 79 -2.84 -14.54 -3.70
N GLN A 80 -1.98 -13.73 -3.06
CA GLN A 80 -0.70 -14.20 -2.52
C GLN A 80 -0.88 -15.10 -1.29
N VAL A 81 -1.83 -14.79 -0.39
CA VAL A 81 -1.93 -15.50 0.91
C VAL A 81 -2.96 -16.63 0.92
N ALA A 82 -3.97 -16.56 0.07
CA ALA A 82 -5.04 -17.58 0.01
C ALA A 82 -5.38 -17.96 -1.45
N PRO A 83 -4.41 -18.41 -2.26
CA PRO A 83 -4.64 -18.68 -3.67
C PRO A 83 -5.63 -19.81 -3.91
N ALA A 84 -5.62 -20.87 -3.08
CA ALA A 84 -6.52 -22.01 -3.23
C ALA A 84 -7.99 -21.60 -3.08
N GLU A 85 -8.32 -20.79 -2.05
CA GLU A 85 -9.68 -20.30 -1.83
C GLU A 85 -10.22 -19.51 -3.05
N LEU A 86 -9.34 -18.70 -3.67
CA LEU A 86 -9.71 -17.91 -4.83
C LEU A 86 -9.82 -18.74 -6.12
N ALA A 87 -8.97 -19.75 -6.28
CA ALA A 87 -9.00 -20.65 -7.45
C ALA A 87 -10.28 -21.51 -7.52
N GLU A 88 -10.86 -21.84 -6.37
CA GLU A 88 -12.12 -22.58 -6.27
C GLU A 88 -13.35 -21.71 -6.61
N MET A 89 -13.19 -20.38 -6.68
CA MET A 89 -14.33 -19.52 -6.97
C MET A 89 -14.82 -19.70 -8.42
N PRO A 90 -16.15 -19.83 -8.62
CA PRO A 90 -16.70 -20.02 -9.96
C PRO A 90 -16.33 -18.87 -10.93
N GLY A 91 -15.76 -19.23 -12.07
CA GLY A 91 -15.36 -18.30 -13.14
C GLY A 91 -13.93 -17.79 -13.03
N VAL A 92 -13.19 -18.13 -11.97
CA VAL A 92 -11.76 -17.82 -11.87
C VAL A 92 -11.00 -18.77 -12.81
N ALA A 93 -10.31 -18.18 -13.78
CA ALA A 93 -9.42 -18.88 -14.71
C ALA A 93 -8.04 -19.06 -14.08
N ALA A 94 -7.51 -18.02 -13.41
CA ALA A 94 -6.21 -18.11 -12.76
C ALA A 94 -6.10 -17.22 -11.52
N VAL A 95 -5.20 -17.61 -10.62
CA VAL A 95 -4.75 -16.83 -9.47
C VAL A 95 -3.25 -16.58 -9.63
N VAL A 96 -2.85 -15.32 -9.63
CA VAL A 96 -1.47 -14.86 -9.89
C VAL A 96 -0.96 -14.08 -8.68
N GLY A 97 0.18 -14.49 -8.13
CA GLY A 97 0.79 -13.86 -6.97
C GLY A 97 1.29 -12.44 -7.22
N ASN A 98 1.69 -11.77 -6.16
CA ASN A 98 2.29 -10.44 -6.27
C ASN A 98 3.67 -10.47 -6.95
N ALA A 99 4.42 -11.56 -6.81
CA ALA A 99 5.70 -11.76 -7.46
C ALA A 99 5.58 -11.87 -8.99
N GLU A 100 4.53 -12.52 -9.46
CA GLU A 100 4.31 -12.83 -10.87
C GLU A 100 3.44 -11.79 -11.60
N LYS A 101 2.80 -10.89 -10.85
CA LYS A 101 1.85 -9.91 -11.37
C LYS A 101 2.43 -9.05 -12.51
N ASP A 102 3.69 -8.69 -12.41
CA ASP A 102 4.34 -7.83 -13.40
C ASP A 102 4.60 -8.52 -14.74
N ALA A 103 4.77 -9.85 -14.71
CA ALA A 103 4.93 -10.67 -15.91
C ALA A 103 3.59 -11.13 -16.50
N LEU A 104 2.47 -10.90 -15.81
CA LEU A 104 1.14 -11.37 -16.18
C LEU A 104 0.76 -11.06 -17.65
N PRO A 105 1.00 -9.84 -18.20
CA PRO A 105 0.65 -9.57 -19.61
C PRO A 105 1.28 -10.55 -20.60
N GLY A 106 2.55 -10.91 -20.39
CA GLY A 106 3.30 -11.80 -21.30
C GLY A 106 2.83 -13.26 -21.33
N PHE A 107 1.98 -13.70 -20.39
CA PHE A 107 1.43 -15.05 -20.37
C PHE A 107 -0.11 -15.09 -20.22
N LEU A 108 -0.78 -13.94 -20.32
CA LEU A 108 -2.22 -13.83 -20.09
C LEU A 108 -3.03 -14.77 -21.00
N ASP A 109 -2.73 -14.81 -22.29
CA ASP A 109 -3.44 -15.68 -23.24
C ASP A 109 -3.37 -17.17 -22.86
N ARG A 110 -2.20 -17.62 -22.39
CA ARG A 110 -1.95 -19.02 -22.06
C ARG A 110 -2.69 -19.51 -20.83
N ILE A 111 -2.96 -18.62 -19.86
CA ILE A 111 -3.61 -19.02 -18.60
C ILE A 111 -5.14 -19.04 -18.68
N LEU A 112 -5.73 -18.49 -19.73
CA LEU A 112 -7.18 -18.45 -19.89
C LEU A 112 -7.78 -19.80 -20.29
N ASP A 113 -7.00 -20.66 -20.93
CA ASP A 113 -7.41 -21.99 -21.35
C ASP A 113 -7.48 -23.00 -20.18
N GLU A 114 -6.83 -22.67 -19.05
CA GLU A 114 -6.75 -23.53 -17.86
C GLU A 114 -7.62 -22.93 -16.73
N ARG A 115 -8.60 -23.68 -16.23
CA ARG A 115 -9.42 -23.21 -15.11
C ARG A 115 -8.76 -23.47 -13.77
N GLY A 116 -8.78 -22.47 -12.88
CA GLY A 116 -8.29 -22.56 -11.51
C GLY A 116 -6.77 -22.66 -11.40
N LYS A 117 -6.02 -22.23 -12.42
CA LYS A 117 -4.56 -22.25 -12.41
C LYS A 117 -4.00 -21.33 -11.32
N ILE A 118 -3.09 -21.86 -10.50
CA ILE A 118 -2.40 -21.10 -9.45
C ILE A 118 -0.96 -20.86 -9.89
N ILE A 119 -0.58 -19.57 -10.01
CA ILE A 119 0.76 -19.10 -10.34
C ILE A 119 1.18 -18.14 -9.23
N VAL A 120 1.62 -18.69 -8.11
CA VAL A 120 1.96 -17.96 -6.88
C VAL A 120 3.26 -18.51 -6.33
N GLY A 121 4.32 -17.74 -6.45
CA GLY A 121 5.63 -18.03 -5.89
C GLY A 121 5.83 -17.50 -4.48
N ASP A 122 7.02 -17.73 -3.92
CA ASP A 122 7.41 -17.21 -2.62
C ASP A 122 7.81 -15.74 -2.74
N ILE A 123 6.93 -14.83 -2.35
CA ILE A 123 7.14 -13.38 -2.40
C ILE A 123 8.38 -12.92 -1.58
N ARG A 124 8.83 -13.70 -0.61
CA ARG A 124 10.02 -13.39 0.21
C ARG A 124 11.34 -13.50 -0.56
N ARG A 125 11.31 -14.15 -1.74
CA ARG A 125 12.45 -14.30 -2.65
C ARG A 125 12.56 -13.17 -3.67
N CYS A 126 11.62 -12.20 -3.63
CA CYS A 126 11.70 -11.04 -4.51
C CYS A 126 12.62 -9.99 -3.89
N ASP A 127 13.76 -9.75 -4.53
CA ASP A 127 14.82 -8.87 -4.03
C ASP A 127 14.79 -7.47 -4.66
N SER A 128 13.95 -7.24 -5.68
CA SER A 128 13.84 -5.95 -6.36
C SER A 128 12.39 -5.55 -6.61
N LEU A 129 12.17 -4.24 -6.75
CA LEU A 129 10.93 -3.72 -7.30
C LEU A 129 11.04 -3.66 -8.82
N PRO A 130 10.01 -4.11 -9.55
CA PRO A 130 10.01 -3.94 -10.99
C PRO A 130 9.99 -2.45 -11.34
N SER A 131 10.95 -2.04 -12.13
CA SER A 131 10.95 -0.73 -12.77
C SER A 131 9.85 -0.69 -13.82
N GLY A 132 9.10 0.38 -13.84
CA GLY A 132 8.05 0.59 -14.83
C GLY A 132 7.37 1.94 -14.61
N THR A 133 6.85 2.51 -15.68
CA THR A 133 6.18 3.80 -15.65
C THR A 133 4.68 3.59 -15.75
N ALA A 134 3.93 4.17 -14.83
CA ALA A 134 2.49 4.35 -14.98
C ALA A 134 2.28 5.83 -15.33
N ASP A 135 1.98 6.13 -16.59
CA ASP A 135 1.93 7.52 -17.01
C ASP A 135 0.60 8.21 -16.69
N VAL A 136 -0.47 7.45 -16.48
CA VAL A 136 -1.81 8.02 -16.28
C VAL A 136 -2.59 7.27 -15.18
N PHE A 137 -3.24 8.05 -14.31
CA PHE A 137 -4.25 7.58 -13.35
C PHE A 137 -5.63 8.12 -13.76
N PRO A 138 -6.41 7.39 -14.55
CA PRO A 138 -7.69 7.88 -15.07
C PRO A 138 -8.62 8.39 -13.98
N GLY A 139 -9.18 9.59 -14.17
CA GLY A 139 -10.11 10.21 -13.23
C GLY A 139 -9.48 10.74 -11.95
N ARG A 140 -8.14 10.88 -11.87
CA ARG A 140 -7.43 11.42 -10.71
C ARG A 140 -6.68 12.69 -11.06
N THR A 141 -6.67 13.62 -10.11
CA THR A 141 -5.91 14.89 -10.17
C THR A 141 -4.51 14.76 -9.56
N ARG A 142 -4.22 13.64 -8.90
CA ARG A 142 -2.94 13.35 -8.23
C ARG A 142 -2.35 12.06 -8.78
N ALA A 143 -1.06 12.07 -9.10
CA ALA A 143 -0.32 10.85 -9.42
C ALA A 143 0.09 10.13 -8.14
N ILE A 144 -0.02 8.81 -8.15
CA ILE A 144 0.49 7.97 -7.06
C ILE A 144 1.81 7.36 -7.53
N LEU A 145 2.85 7.49 -6.72
CA LEU A 145 4.18 6.93 -7.01
C LEU A 145 4.58 5.95 -5.91
N LYS A 146 4.60 4.68 -6.24
CA LYS A 146 5.12 3.65 -5.35
C LYS A 146 6.65 3.67 -5.39
N VAL A 147 7.26 4.05 -4.27
CA VAL A 147 8.72 4.14 -4.14
C VAL A 147 9.31 2.98 -3.33
N GLN A 148 8.45 2.29 -2.56
CA GLN A 148 8.85 1.19 -1.68
C GLN A 148 7.71 0.16 -1.62
N ASP A 149 8.03 -1.13 -1.45
CA ASP A 149 7.07 -2.23 -1.26
C ASP A 149 7.62 -3.26 -0.27
N GLY A 150 6.73 -4.02 0.37
CA GLY A 150 7.08 -4.98 1.40
C GLY A 150 7.39 -4.35 2.76
N CYS A 151 7.56 -5.19 3.80
CA CYS A 151 7.78 -4.72 5.17
C CYS A 151 8.45 -5.82 6.01
N ASP A 152 9.48 -5.46 6.76
CA ASP A 152 10.22 -6.35 7.66
C ASP A 152 9.87 -6.13 9.16
N ALA A 153 8.85 -5.31 9.46
CA ALA A 153 8.49 -5.01 10.86
C ALA A 153 7.78 -6.17 11.58
N PHE A 154 7.07 -7.03 10.85
CA PHE A 154 6.36 -8.21 11.39
C PHE A 154 5.51 -7.90 12.63
N CYS A 155 4.80 -6.76 12.64
CA CYS A 155 3.83 -6.47 13.70
C CYS A 155 2.89 -7.67 13.89
N THR A 156 2.58 -8.03 15.13
CA THR A 156 1.96 -9.32 15.47
C THR A 156 0.61 -9.58 14.84
N TYR A 157 -0.10 -8.54 14.43
CA TYR A 157 -1.41 -8.58 13.78
C TYR A 157 -1.34 -8.48 12.24
N CYS A 158 -0.16 -8.18 11.68
CA CYS A 158 -0.05 -7.74 10.29
C CYS A 158 0.20 -8.89 9.31
N ILE A 159 -0.61 -8.92 8.24
CA ILE A 159 -0.51 -9.89 7.15
C ILE A 159 0.43 -9.43 6.02
N VAL A 160 0.82 -8.16 6.03
CA VAL A 160 1.53 -7.53 4.91
C VAL A 160 2.87 -8.19 4.59
N PRO A 161 3.76 -8.57 5.54
CA PRO A 161 5.00 -9.27 5.23
C PRO A 161 4.80 -10.58 4.43
N PHE A 162 3.69 -11.27 4.68
CA PHE A 162 3.35 -12.53 4.00
C PHE A 162 2.76 -12.31 2.60
N SER A 163 2.15 -11.15 2.36
CA SER A 163 1.52 -10.82 1.08
C SER A 163 2.40 -9.97 0.16
N ARG A 164 3.34 -9.21 0.71
CA ARG A 164 4.20 -8.26 0.00
C ARG A 164 5.70 -8.56 0.06
N GLY A 165 6.11 -9.46 0.97
CA GLY A 165 7.50 -9.85 1.16
C GLY A 165 8.34 -8.80 1.87
N ARG A 166 9.66 -8.88 1.67
CA ARG A 166 10.65 -7.97 2.28
C ARG A 166 10.53 -6.54 1.77
N SER A 167 11.05 -5.60 2.56
CA SER A 167 11.21 -4.21 2.16
C SER A 167 12.12 -4.09 0.93
N ARG A 168 11.64 -3.37 -0.09
CA ARG A 168 12.37 -3.13 -1.36
C ARG A 168 12.04 -1.73 -1.83
N SER A 169 13.07 -1.01 -2.27
CA SER A 169 12.97 0.39 -2.68
C SER A 169 13.32 0.59 -4.15
N LEU A 170 12.71 1.57 -4.79
CA LEU A 170 13.18 2.03 -6.10
C LEU A 170 14.40 2.96 -5.91
N PRO A 171 15.40 2.89 -6.80
CA PRO A 171 16.49 3.85 -6.80
C PRO A 171 15.99 5.30 -6.90
N PRO A 172 16.61 6.28 -6.20
CA PRO A 172 16.20 7.68 -6.25
C PRO A 172 16.09 8.24 -7.67
N SER A 173 17.01 7.90 -8.55
CA SER A 173 17.01 8.32 -9.96
C SER A 173 15.76 7.86 -10.71
N ASP A 174 15.27 6.65 -10.42
CA ASP A 174 14.08 6.09 -11.05
C ASP A 174 12.81 6.79 -10.54
N VAL A 175 12.77 7.06 -9.22
CA VAL A 175 11.67 7.79 -8.59
C VAL A 175 11.56 9.20 -9.17
N LEU A 176 12.66 9.96 -9.23
CA LEU A 176 12.66 11.33 -9.73
C LEU A 176 12.34 11.38 -11.23
N ARG A 177 12.86 10.47 -12.03
CA ARG A 177 12.52 10.33 -13.45
C ARG A 177 11.01 10.07 -13.64
N GLN A 178 10.41 9.19 -12.84
CA GLN A 178 8.98 8.92 -12.91
C GLN A 178 8.15 10.13 -12.46
N ALA A 179 8.59 10.87 -11.45
CA ALA A 179 7.92 12.10 -11.00
C ALA A 179 7.94 13.19 -12.08
N ALA A 180 9.06 13.34 -12.80
CA ALA A 180 9.16 14.26 -13.95
C ALA A 180 8.17 13.89 -15.06
N ARG A 181 8.04 12.59 -15.39
CA ARG A 181 7.05 12.12 -16.39
C ARG A 181 5.62 12.40 -15.96
N PHE A 182 5.30 12.32 -14.67
CA PHE A 182 3.98 12.73 -14.19
C PHE A 182 3.74 14.23 -14.39
N ALA A 183 4.73 15.08 -14.15
CA ALA A 183 4.63 16.51 -14.41
C ALA A 183 4.41 16.81 -15.91
N GLU A 184 5.14 16.14 -16.80
CA GLU A 184 4.97 16.19 -18.25
C GLU A 184 3.55 15.75 -18.68
N SER A 185 2.98 14.75 -17.98
CA SER A 185 1.60 14.29 -18.19
C SER A 185 0.53 15.20 -17.56
N GLY A 186 0.94 16.34 -16.98
CA GLY A 186 0.06 17.36 -16.40
C GLY A 186 -0.30 17.20 -14.93
N TYR A 187 0.26 16.22 -14.22
CA TYR A 187 0.04 16.09 -12.77
C TYR A 187 0.87 17.12 -12.00
N ARG A 188 0.19 17.86 -11.12
CA ARG A 188 0.82 18.87 -10.25
C ARG A 188 1.09 18.37 -8.83
N GLU A 189 0.43 17.29 -8.41
CA GLU A 189 0.64 16.67 -7.11
C GLU A 189 1.05 15.21 -7.28
N VAL A 190 2.16 14.82 -6.63
CA VAL A 190 2.67 13.45 -6.56
C VAL A 190 2.50 12.95 -5.13
N VAL A 191 1.85 11.79 -4.97
CA VAL A 191 1.71 11.11 -3.68
C VAL A 191 2.73 9.99 -3.62
N LEU A 192 3.79 10.15 -2.82
CA LEU A 192 4.74 9.08 -2.55
C LEU A 192 4.10 8.03 -1.65
N THR A 193 4.16 6.79 -2.07
CA THR A 193 3.56 5.68 -1.33
C THR A 193 4.51 4.50 -1.22
N GLY A 194 4.41 3.82 -0.09
CA GLY A 194 5.06 2.57 0.21
C GLY A 194 4.19 1.77 1.16
N ILE A 195 4.57 0.53 1.39
CA ILE A 195 4.01 -0.28 2.47
C ILE A 195 4.63 0.15 3.81
N HIS A 196 5.93 0.46 3.80
CA HIS A 196 6.70 0.93 4.94
C HIS A 196 7.60 2.08 4.48
N LEU A 197 6.97 3.21 4.17
CA LEU A 197 7.62 4.32 3.45
C LEU A 197 8.84 4.89 4.17
N GLY A 198 8.85 4.90 5.50
CA GLY A 198 9.98 5.42 6.28
C GLY A 198 11.24 4.56 6.17
N SER A 199 11.11 3.27 5.82
CA SER A 199 12.26 2.38 5.57
C SER A 199 12.87 2.55 4.17
N TYR A 200 12.35 3.48 3.35
CA TYR A 200 12.83 3.70 1.99
C TYR A 200 14.33 3.86 1.92
N GLY A 201 14.94 3.11 1.01
CA GLY A 201 16.35 3.20 0.63
C GLY A 201 17.32 2.45 1.53
N SER A 202 16.86 1.86 2.64
CA SER A 202 17.72 1.06 3.53
C SER A 202 18.29 -0.20 2.89
N ASP A 203 17.61 -0.71 1.86
CA ASP A 203 17.94 -1.90 1.07
C ASP A 203 18.74 -1.59 -0.19
N LEU A 204 19.00 -0.31 -0.51
CA LEU A 204 19.75 0.11 -1.68
C LEU A 204 21.27 0.14 -1.42
N GLU A 205 22.05 0.01 -2.49
CA GLU A 205 23.52 0.16 -2.47
C GLU A 205 23.95 1.23 -3.49
N PRO A 206 24.47 2.39 -3.06
CA PRO A 206 24.59 2.82 -1.66
C PRO A 206 23.22 3.09 -1.02
N PRO A 207 23.09 3.01 0.33
CA PRO A 207 21.85 3.32 1.02
C PRO A 207 21.36 4.73 0.72
N ALA A 208 20.04 4.89 0.61
CA ALA A 208 19.37 6.17 0.46
C ALA A 208 18.42 6.43 1.62
N SER A 209 17.95 7.67 1.78
CA SER A 209 16.95 8.03 2.78
C SER A 209 15.75 8.72 2.14
N LEU A 210 14.60 8.64 2.80
CA LEU A 210 13.40 9.35 2.35
C LEU A 210 13.64 10.87 2.31
N ALA A 211 14.30 11.45 3.33
CA ALA A 211 14.63 12.87 3.36
C ALA A 211 15.54 13.29 2.20
N GLY A 212 16.54 12.48 1.87
CA GLY A 212 17.41 12.67 0.71
C GLY A 212 16.68 12.58 -0.62
N LEU A 213 15.76 11.59 -0.76
CA LEU A 213 14.90 11.49 -1.94
C LEU A 213 14.05 12.75 -2.13
N LEU A 214 13.45 13.25 -1.04
CA LEU A 214 12.57 14.43 -1.08
C LEU A 214 13.31 15.70 -1.52
N ALA A 215 14.59 15.81 -1.25
CA ALA A 215 15.40 16.93 -1.74
C ALA A 215 15.42 17.01 -3.28
N GLY A 216 15.48 15.87 -3.96
CA GLY A 216 15.48 15.83 -5.42
C GLY A 216 14.17 16.29 -6.08
N PHE A 217 13.07 16.39 -5.33
CA PHE A 217 11.80 16.89 -5.88
C PHE A 217 11.78 18.42 -6.05
N ASP A 218 12.66 19.14 -5.40
CA ASP A 218 12.72 20.60 -5.54
C ASP A 218 13.08 21.01 -6.98
N ASP A 219 13.93 20.22 -7.64
CA ASP A 219 14.43 20.49 -8.99
C ASP A 219 13.50 19.97 -10.10
N ILE A 220 12.36 19.33 -9.75
CA ILE A 220 11.44 18.84 -10.77
C ILE A 220 10.42 19.92 -11.13
N ASP A 221 10.57 20.49 -12.32
CA ASP A 221 9.63 21.44 -12.86
C ASP A 221 8.23 20.79 -13.05
N GLY A 222 7.20 21.59 -12.78
CA GLY A 222 5.80 21.16 -12.97
C GLY A 222 5.22 20.32 -11.81
N VAL A 223 6.04 19.74 -10.89
CA VAL A 223 5.56 19.22 -9.62
C VAL A 223 5.43 20.37 -8.62
N GLU A 224 4.21 20.65 -8.20
CA GLU A 224 3.91 21.73 -7.24
C GLU A 224 3.75 21.19 -5.82
N ARG A 225 3.31 19.95 -5.66
CA ARG A 225 3.04 19.33 -4.36
C ARG A 225 3.53 17.90 -4.31
N VAL A 226 4.20 17.56 -3.22
CA VAL A 226 4.60 16.19 -2.86
C VAL A 226 3.94 15.82 -1.55
N ARG A 227 3.15 14.77 -1.56
CA ARG A 227 2.46 14.26 -0.38
C ARG A 227 3.02 12.91 0.02
N LEU A 228 3.27 12.74 1.31
CA LEU A 228 3.70 11.47 1.88
C LEU A 228 2.49 10.62 2.29
N SER A 229 2.56 9.32 2.08
CA SER A 229 1.68 8.36 2.74
C SER A 229 2.13 8.12 4.19
N SER A 230 1.59 7.09 4.85
CA SER A 230 1.89 6.83 6.27
C SER A 230 3.37 6.55 6.52
N ILE A 231 3.90 7.11 7.62
CA ILE A 231 5.26 6.90 8.11
C ILE A 231 5.18 6.47 9.57
N GLU A 232 5.93 5.43 9.93
CA GLU A 232 5.97 4.92 11.29
C GLU A 232 6.57 5.97 12.26
N PRO A 233 6.09 6.05 13.52
CA PRO A 233 6.52 7.10 14.45
C PRO A 233 8.03 7.24 14.60
N MET A 234 8.74 6.11 14.70
CA MET A 234 10.20 6.10 14.90
C MET A 234 11.01 6.43 13.63
N GLU A 235 10.35 6.58 12.49
CA GLU A 235 10.96 6.92 11.19
C GLU A 235 10.71 8.37 10.78
N VAL A 236 9.95 9.11 11.59
CA VAL A 236 9.82 10.57 11.44
C VAL A 236 11.07 11.20 12.05
N THR A 237 12.15 11.20 11.28
CA THR A 237 13.47 11.69 11.74
C THR A 237 13.55 13.21 11.77
N PRO A 238 14.50 13.80 12.54
CA PRO A 238 14.74 15.25 12.55
C PRO A 238 15.02 15.81 11.14
N GLU A 239 15.71 15.04 10.28
CA GLU A 239 16.02 15.43 8.91
C GLU A 239 14.73 15.53 8.08
N LEU A 240 13.80 14.55 8.25
CA LEU A 240 12.51 14.59 7.57
C LEU A 240 11.68 15.80 8.05
N ILE A 241 11.64 16.07 9.35
CA ILE A 241 10.93 17.21 9.92
C ILE A 241 11.52 18.52 9.39
N SER A 242 12.85 18.66 9.42
CA SER A 242 13.55 19.83 8.86
C SER A 242 13.23 20.02 7.37
N ARG A 243 13.19 18.92 6.62
CA ARG A 243 12.85 18.95 5.20
C ARG A 243 11.40 19.40 4.98
N MET A 244 10.45 18.91 5.79
CA MET A 244 9.05 19.34 5.71
C MET A 244 8.86 20.80 6.07
N ALA A 245 9.63 21.32 7.04
CA ALA A 245 9.57 22.70 7.46
C ALA A 245 10.11 23.67 6.39
N SER A 246 11.14 23.26 5.63
CA SER A 246 11.85 24.13 4.67
C SER A 246 11.33 24.03 3.23
N SER A 247 10.65 22.94 2.84
CA SER A 247 10.23 22.73 1.47
C SER A 247 8.91 23.45 1.16
N GLU A 248 8.87 24.16 0.04
CA GLU A 248 7.63 24.76 -0.49
C GLU A 248 6.72 23.74 -1.18
N LYS A 249 7.29 22.61 -1.64
CA LYS A 249 6.55 21.55 -2.36
C LYS A 249 5.98 20.47 -1.45
N LEU A 250 6.58 20.21 -0.28
CA LEU A 250 6.06 19.21 0.64
C LEU A 250 4.76 19.65 1.28
N CYS A 251 3.72 18.84 1.15
CA CYS A 251 2.45 19.08 1.82
C CYS A 251 2.64 19.08 3.33
N ARG A 252 2.13 20.10 4.04
CA ARG A 252 2.06 20.13 5.51
C ARG A 252 1.02 19.14 6.02
N HIS A 253 1.31 17.89 5.80
CA HIS A 253 0.45 16.77 6.14
C HIS A 253 1.30 15.54 6.38
N LEU A 254 1.08 14.85 7.49
CA LEU A 254 1.69 13.56 7.76
C LEU A 254 0.67 12.62 8.39
N HIS A 255 0.68 11.38 7.95
CA HIS A 255 -0.10 10.30 8.57
C HIS A 255 0.84 9.41 9.35
N VAL A 256 0.66 9.34 10.68
CA VAL A 256 1.54 8.62 11.60
C VAL A 256 0.71 7.60 12.39
N PRO A 257 0.80 6.30 12.11
CA PRO A 257 -0.03 5.28 12.77
C PRO A 257 0.29 5.19 14.28
N LEU A 258 -0.67 5.54 15.15
CA LEU A 258 -0.54 5.38 16.60
C LEU A 258 -0.79 3.94 17.04
N GLN A 259 -1.76 3.28 16.45
CA GLN A 259 -2.29 1.96 16.75
C GLN A 259 -2.95 1.84 18.14
N SER A 260 -2.25 2.18 19.23
CA SER A 260 -2.74 2.25 20.62
C SER A 260 -1.99 3.32 21.41
N GLY A 261 -2.62 3.92 22.39
CA GLY A 261 -2.00 4.85 23.36
C GLY A 261 -1.51 4.13 24.63
N ASP A 262 -1.67 2.81 24.71
CA ASP A 262 -1.23 2.02 25.85
C ASP A 262 0.03 1.23 25.55
N ASP A 263 1.08 1.39 26.37
CA ASP A 263 2.41 0.79 26.13
C ASP A 263 2.39 -0.74 26.17
N ARG A 264 1.52 -1.33 27.01
CA ARG A 264 1.38 -2.79 27.09
C ARG A 264 0.79 -3.35 25.80
N ILE A 265 -0.22 -2.68 25.26
CA ILE A 265 -0.84 -3.06 23.99
C ILE A 265 0.12 -2.83 22.82
N LEU A 266 0.83 -1.69 22.77
CA LEU A 266 1.87 -1.46 21.77
C LEU A 266 2.93 -2.56 21.77
N LYS A 267 3.39 -2.97 22.95
CA LYS A 267 4.35 -4.08 23.08
C LYS A 267 3.77 -5.41 22.56
N LEU A 268 2.51 -5.73 22.88
CA LEU A 268 1.83 -6.93 22.38
C LEU A 268 1.63 -6.87 20.85
N MET A 269 1.43 -5.68 20.28
CA MET A 269 1.37 -5.45 18.83
C MET A 269 2.73 -5.59 18.14
N GLY A 270 3.84 -5.69 18.90
CA GLY A 270 5.20 -5.69 18.34
C GLY A 270 5.65 -4.30 17.88
N ARG A 271 5.14 -3.24 18.54
CA ARG A 271 5.54 -1.84 18.26
C ARG A 271 6.73 -1.48 19.16
N ASN A 272 7.66 -0.71 18.61
CA ASN A 272 8.92 -0.33 19.25
C ASN A 272 8.94 1.11 19.78
N TYR A 273 7.78 1.66 20.10
CA TYR A 273 7.60 2.98 20.69
C TYR A 273 6.54 2.95 21.81
N THR A 274 6.51 4.02 22.61
CA THR A 274 5.56 4.23 23.70
C THR A 274 4.59 5.36 23.38
N GLY A 275 3.48 5.45 24.13
CA GLY A 275 2.56 6.59 24.05
C GLY A 275 3.24 7.93 24.32
N ASP A 276 4.20 7.98 25.25
CA ASP A 276 4.97 9.19 25.52
C ASP A 276 5.90 9.60 24.39
N GLN A 277 6.57 8.65 23.74
CA GLN A 277 7.38 8.93 22.54
C GLN A 277 6.50 9.45 21.41
N PHE A 278 5.32 8.87 21.22
CA PHE A 278 4.38 9.36 20.23
C PHE A 278 3.90 10.78 20.53
N ARG A 279 3.59 11.07 21.80
CA ARG A 279 3.22 12.41 22.29
C ARG A 279 4.30 13.45 21.97
N LEU A 280 5.55 13.13 22.30
CA LEU A 280 6.71 14.02 22.03
C LEU A 280 6.91 14.24 20.53
N LEU A 281 6.76 13.20 19.72
CA LEU A 281 6.86 13.31 18.27
C LEU A 281 5.80 14.27 17.71
N VAL A 282 4.53 14.10 18.06
CA VAL A 282 3.45 14.94 17.53
C VAL A 282 3.63 16.40 17.96
N LYS A 283 3.98 16.68 19.23
CA LYS A 283 4.26 18.03 19.71
C LYS A 283 5.45 18.65 18.97
N GLY A 284 6.58 17.95 18.87
CA GLY A 284 7.74 18.45 18.13
C GLY A 284 7.48 18.69 16.64
N LEU A 285 6.66 17.83 16.02
CA LEU A 285 6.28 17.99 14.61
C LEU A 285 5.40 19.24 14.41
N THR A 286 4.42 19.47 15.28
CA THR A 286 3.54 20.65 15.19
C THR A 286 4.25 21.96 15.54
N GLU A 287 5.27 21.92 16.38
CA GLU A 287 6.13 23.07 16.67
C GLU A 287 7.07 23.40 15.50
N ALA A 288 7.67 22.38 14.88
CA ALA A 288 8.63 22.56 13.80
C ALA A 288 7.98 22.89 12.44
N VAL A 289 6.78 22.39 12.20
CA VAL A 289 6.03 22.58 10.94
C VAL A 289 4.67 23.20 11.25
N PRO A 290 4.56 24.54 11.28
CA PRO A 290 3.29 25.21 11.57
C PRO A 290 2.17 24.79 10.61
N ASP A 291 0.96 24.66 11.13
CA ASP A 291 -0.25 24.25 10.39
C ASP A 291 -0.20 22.84 9.77
N ILE A 292 0.69 21.97 10.24
CA ILE A 292 0.72 20.59 9.78
C ILE A 292 -0.55 19.83 10.21
N ALA A 293 -1.17 19.15 9.26
CA ALA A 293 -2.26 18.23 9.53
C ALA A 293 -1.71 16.83 9.86
N VAL A 294 -1.77 16.42 11.12
CA VAL A 294 -1.36 15.07 11.56
C VAL A 294 -2.57 14.17 11.63
N GLY A 295 -2.58 13.11 10.80
CA GLY A 295 -3.57 12.03 10.85
C GLY A 295 -3.00 10.80 11.54
N VAL A 296 -3.85 9.99 12.17
CA VAL A 296 -3.43 8.76 12.86
C VAL A 296 -4.36 7.60 12.58
N ASP A 297 -3.81 6.38 12.61
CA ASP A 297 -4.55 5.13 12.66
C ASP A 297 -4.60 4.61 14.11
N VAL A 298 -5.75 4.13 14.53
CA VAL A 298 -5.97 3.50 15.84
C VAL A 298 -6.69 2.19 15.66
N MET A 299 -6.22 1.16 16.32
CA MET A 299 -6.85 -0.17 16.35
C MET A 299 -7.55 -0.38 17.68
N THR A 300 -8.81 -0.82 17.64
CA THR A 300 -9.60 -1.13 18.83
C THR A 300 -9.92 -2.63 18.91
N GLY A 301 -10.05 -3.15 20.15
CA GLY A 301 -10.37 -4.56 20.37
C GLY A 301 -9.20 -5.51 20.05
N PHE A 302 -7.97 -5.04 20.18
CA PHE A 302 -6.80 -5.89 20.07
C PHE A 302 -6.78 -6.92 21.23
N PRO A 303 -6.35 -8.18 21.01
CA PRO A 303 -6.29 -9.18 22.05
C PRO A 303 -5.50 -8.71 23.28
N GLY A 304 -6.17 -8.70 24.44
CA GLY A 304 -5.64 -8.17 25.68
C GLY A 304 -5.96 -6.69 25.97
N GLU A 305 -6.57 -5.97 25.03
CA GLU A 305 -7.11 -4.62 25.29
C GLU A 305 -8.38 -4.73 26.13
N GLY A 306 -8.41 -4.05 27.27
CA GLY A 306 -9.59 -3.85 28.10
C GLY A 306 -9.98 -2.38 28.13
N GLU A 307 -10.96 -2.07 28.97
CA GLU A 307 -11.51 -0.72 29.11
C GLU A 307 -10.46 0.30 29.54
N GLU A 308 -9.50 -0.11 30.39
CA GLU A 308 -8.47 0.78 30.91
C GLU A 308 -7.47 1.18 29.83
N GLU A 309 -7.01 0.23 29.02
CA GLU A 309 -6.10 0.47 27.89
C GLU A 309 -6.79 1.31 26.79
N PHE A 310 -8.06 1.03 26.52
CA PHE A 310 -8.85 1.85 25.60
C PHE A 310 -8.94 3.31 26.10
N ARG A 311 -9.21 3.53 27.40
CA ARG A 311 -9.27 4.89 27.95
C ARG A 311 -7.93 5.63 27.87
N ARG A 312 -6.79 4.94 28.06
CA ARG A 312 -5.47 5.55 27.89
C ARG A 312 -5.26 5.99 26.44
N THR A 313 -5.69 5.17 25.48
CA THR A 313 -5.64 5.50 24.06
C THR A 313 -6.51 6.72 23.74
N ALA A 314 -7.75 6.75 24.23
CA ALA A 314 -8.66 7.88 24.03
C ALA A 314 -8.11 9.17 24.65
N ALA A 315 -7.59 9.12 25.87
CA ALA A 315 -6.99 10.29 26.53
C ALA A 315 -5.78 10.85 25.79
N LEU A 316 -4.91 9.99 25.25
CA LEU A 316 -3.78 10.44 24.44
C LEU A 316 -4.23 11.12 23.15
N ILE A 317 -5.27 10.61 22.50
CA ILE A 317 -5.84 11.20 21.28
C ILE A 317 -6.47 12.57 21.58
N GLU A 318 -7.20 12.71 22.68
CA GLU A 318 -7.84 13.96 23.09
C GLU A 318 -6.83 15.06 23.47
N GLU A 319 -5.65 14.66 24.00
CA GLU A 319 -4.57 15.57 24.37
C GLU A 319 -3.86 16.18 23.16
N LEU A 320 -3.76 15.43 22.03
CA LEU A 320 -2.89 15.78 20.92
C LEU A 320 -3.60 16.59 19.84
N PRO A 321 -2.91 17.54 19.16
CA PRO A 321 -3.46 18.34 18.08
C PRO A 321 -3.56 17.53 16.77
N LEU A 322 -4.40 16.51 16.76
CA LEU A 322 -4.61 15.63 15.63
C LEU A 322 -5.71 16.17 14.71
N ALA A 323 -5.47 16.12 13.41
CA ALA A 323 -6.40 16.62 12.41
C ALA A 323 -7.52 15.61 12.10
N TYR A 324 -7.22 14.31 12.13
CA TYR A 324 -8.19 13.25 11.87
C TYR A 324 -7.72 11.88 12.37
N LEU A 325 -8.69 10.97 12.55
CA LEU A 325 -8.46 9.59 12.97
C LEU A 325 -9.05 8.62 11.94
N HIS A 326 -8.34 7.51 11.74
CA HIS A 326 -8.92 6.30 11.19
C HIS A 326 -8.97 5.24 12.29
N VAL A 327 -10.15 4.80 12.65
CA VAL A 327 -10.35 3.77 13.68
C VAL A 327 -10.68 2.44 13.01
N PHE A 328 -9.90 1.41 13.33
CA PHE A 328 -10.06 0.07 12.80
C PHE A 328 -10.34 -0.93 13.93
N PRO A 329 -11.39 -1.74 13.84
CA PRO A 329 -11.53 -2.87 14.73
C PRO A 329 -10.45 -3.92 14.38
N TYR A 330 -9.90 -4.56 15.42
CA TYR A 330 -8.99 -5.68 15.22
C TYR A 330 -9.60 -6.73 14.30
N SER A 331 -8.80 -7.24 13.37
CA SER A 331 -9.21 -8.29 12.44
C SER A 331 -8.17 -9.42 12.48
N ARG A 332 -8.57 -10.59 13.00
CA ARG A 332 -7.71 -11.77 13.06
C ARG A 332 -7.23 -12.19 11.67
N ARG A 333 -5.92 -12.46 11.56
CA ARG A 333 -5.27 -12.98 10.34
C ARG A 333 -4.53 -14.26 10.68
N GLY A 334 -4.83 -15.36 9.98
CA GLY A 334 -4.30 -16.70 10.30
C GLY A 334 -2.79 -16.81 10.18
N GLU A 335 -2.18 -16.09 9.24
CA GLU A 335 -0.73 -16.08 9.01
C GLU A 335 0.02 -15.13 9.94
N ALA A 336 -0.63 -14.12 10.49
CA ALA A 336 -0.02 -13.19 11.44
C ALA A 336 0.31 -13.89 12.75
N GLN A 337 1.37 -13.44 13.44
CA GLN A 337 1.87 -14.12 14.66
C GLN A 337 0.80 -14.30 15.73
N ILE A 338 0.03 -13.25 16.01
CA ILE A 338 -1.03 -13.31 17.02
C ILE A 338 -2.23 -14.19 16.56
N GLY A 339 -2.43 -14.31 15.26
CA GLY A 339 -3.46 -15.19 14.69
C GLY A 339 -3.15 -16.68 14.93
N ARG A 340 -1.87 -17.04 15.04
CA ARG A 340 -1.40 -18.42 15.34
C ARG A 340 -1.44 -18.76 16.81
N ALA A 341 -1.34 -17.76 17.70
CA ALA A 341 -1.32 -17.96 19.16
C ALA A 341 -2.69 -18.32 19.75
N HIS A 342 -3.76 -18.25 18.97
CA HIS A 342 -5.14 -18.53 19.39
C HIS A 342 -5.75 -19.76 18.70
N VAL A 343 -4.92 -20.69 18.20
CA VAL A 343 -5.37 -21.99 17.68
C VAL A 343 -5.17 -23.05 18.73
#